data_4ffad00376551d4f2ecbf0b89f4db7df
#
_entry.id   4ffad00376551d4f2ecbf0b89f4db7df
#
_cell.length_a   1.000
_cell.length_b   1.000
_cell.length_c   1.000
_cell.angle_alpha   90.00
_cell.angle_beta   90.00
_cell.angle_gamma   90.00
#
_symmetry.space_group_name_H-M   'P 1'
#
loop_
_entity.id
_entity.type
_entity.pdbx_description
1 polymer ?
#
loop_
_entity_poly.entity_id
_entity_poly.type
_entity_poly.pdbx_seq_one_letter_code
_entity_poly.pdbx_strand_id
1 'polypeptide(L)'
;MRFSRILTVFLFCILCFSCTGKNSGRTVDGRNVPRSRPELQNPGKEQQLTIGFSIATATFIIERWNKDLKVFTGAAKELGADVIVQLSAGGVKEQISQINYMINQNIGILVVIAHDTELIAGAIRQVKEAGIPVVAYDRLIQGVPLDAYISFDSREVGRQFGRALMDAVPKGKYLVVNGSVHDVNSFDISEGLHEIIDPSIQNGNVQLVREIWLEEWSSDEALEKIDAVFQDTTDFDAIACGNDAIAGAAIQLLSERRLAGKIAVVGQDADLSACQRIVEGTQLMTVYKPIGKIGVRAAELAVALGLKARGDNSIEIPLPDKTLENHSGTMVPSYLEKSTAIFKYNIDEVIRDGFHSRDDVFRNVK
;
A
#
# COMPACT_ATOMS: atom_id res chain seq x y z
N MET A 1 30.75 33.48 36.44
CA MET A 1 30.80 32.55 37.59
C MET A 1 30.97 31.15 37.06
N ARG A 2 32.05 30.48 37.45
CA ARG A 2 32.44 29.10 37.11
C ARG A 2 31.68 28.13 37.99
N PHE A 3 31.32 26.93 37.41
CA PHE A 3 31.30 25.63 38.08
C PHE A 3 31.00 24.61 36.99
N SER A 4 31.87 23.82 36.58
CA SER A 4 32.67 22.69 37.13
C SER A 4 32.01 21.34 36.85
N ARG A 5 32.79 20.57 36.14
CA ARG A 5 32.63 19.18 35.66
C ARG A 5 32.43 18.18 36.81
N ILE A 6 31.67 17.13 36.59
CA ILE A 6 31.96 15.81 37.18
C ILE A 6 31.78 14.75 36.11
N LEU A 7 32.89 14.11 35.77
CA LEU A 7 33.05 12.94 34.91
C LEU A 7 33.11 11.72 35.84
N THR A 8 32.17 10.81 35.75
CA THR A 8 32.23 9.54 36.50
C THR A 8 32.53 8.38 35.53
N VAL A 9 33.76 7.92 35.61
CA VAL A 9 34.29 6.74 34.92
C VAL A 9 33.95 5.52 35.77
N PHE A 10 33.21 4.56 35.22
CA PHE A 10 33.06 3.21 35.79
C PHE A 10 34.02 2.24 35.07
N LEU A 11 35.01 1.83 35.82
CA LEU A 11 36.02 0.80 35.47
C LEU A 11 35.42 -0.55 35.86
N PHE A 12 35.23 -1.46 34.90
CA PHE A 12 34.85 -2.84 35.21
C PHE A 12 36.05 -3.78 34.96
N CYS A 13 36.49 -4.41 36.05
CA CYS A 13 37.60 -5.32 36.09
C CYS A 13 37.26 -6.66 35.38
N ILE A 14 38.16 -7.09 34.50
CA ILE A 14 38.23 -8.43 33.92
C ILE A 14 38.96 -9.32 34.91
N LEU A 15 38.31 -10.36 35.42
CA LEU A 15 38.94 -11.45 36.13
C LEU A 15 39.13 -12.64 35.18
N CYS A 16 40.38 -12.86 34.78
CA CYS A 16 40.82 -14.08 34.12
C CYS A 16 41.01 -15.19 35.16
N PHE A 17 40.30 -16.31 35.02
CA PHE A 17 40.66 -17.57 35.69
C PHE A 17 41.34 -18.45 34.67
N SER A 18 42.64 -18.66 34.92
CA SER A 18 43.50 -19.67 34.26
C SER A 18 43.54 -20.90 35.14
N CYS A 19 43.11 -22.04 34.64
CA CYS A 19 43.37 -23.34 35.24
C CYS A 19 44.19 -24.17 34.28
N THR A 20 45.44 -24.34 34.63
CA THR A 20 46.37 -25.33 34.07
C THR A 20 46.16 -26.68 34.76
N GLY A 21 45.92 -27.73 33.99
CA GLY A 21 45.90 -29.13 34.45
C GLY A 21 46.72 -30.00 33.50
N LYS A 22 47.73 -30.63 34.04
CA LYS A 22 48.78 -31.41 33.37
C LYS A 22 48.30 -32.73 32.79
N ASN A 23 48.93 -33.09 31.70
CA ASN A 23 49.04 -34.39 31.01
C ASN A 23 49.19 -35.63 31.90
N SER A 24 48.54 -36.69 31.48
CA SER A 24 49.19 -38.04 31.49
C SER A 24 48.59 -38.86 30.33
N GLY A 25 49.43 -39.32 29.44
CA GLY A 25 49.08 -40.07 28.25
C GLY A 25 48.62 -41.49 28.56
N ARG A 26 47.78 -42.03 27.71
CA ARG A 26 47.62 -43.44 27.43
C ARG A 26 47.11 -43.59 25.98
N THR A 27 47.94 -44.20 25.18
CA THR A 27 47.61 -44.79 23.89
C THR A 27 46.73 -46.01 24.06
N VAL A 28 45.57 -46.11 23.44
CA VAL A 28 44.95 -47.39 23.08
C VAL A 28 44.01 -47.17 21.88
N ASP A 29 44.34 -47.92 20.86
CA ASP A 29 43.46 -48.52 19.81
C ASP A 29 42.56 -47.69 18.93
N GLY A 30 42.89 -47.83 17.65
CA GLY A 30 42.07 -47.43 16.54
C GLY A 30 40.72 -48.15 16.50
N ARG A 31 39.64 -47.39 16.75
CA ARG A 31 38.31 -47.72 16.26
C ARG A 31 37.74 -46.53 15.56
N ASN A 32 37.42 -46.74 14.27
CA ASN A 32 36.64 -45.83 13.45
C ASN A 32 35.36 -45.39 14.18
N VAL A 33 35.30 -44.14 14.59
CA VAL A 33 34.03 -43.51 14.97
C VAL A 33 33.26 -43.33 13.67
N PRO A 34 32.05 -43.89 13.52
CA PRO A 34 31.23 -43.63 12.35
C PRO A 34 30.91 -42.12 12.29
N ARG A 35 31.26 -41.48 11.20
CA ARG A 35 30.70 -40.14 10.87
C ARG A 35 29.21 -40.24 11.04
N SER A 36 28.64 -39.38 11.89
CA SER A 36 27.22 -39.16 12.02
C SER A 36 26.61 -39.09 10.61
N ARG A 37 25.72 -40.04 10.32
CA ARG A 37 24.86 -39.98 9.13
C ARG A 37 24.22 -38.60 9.11
N PRO A 38 24.11 -37.96 7.93
CA PRO A 38 23.20 -36.84 7.78
C PRO A 38 21.82 -37.31 8.27
N GLU A 39 21.18 -36.58 9.14
CA GLU A 39 19.78 -36.80 9.48
C GLU A 39 19.03 -36.91 8.18
N LEU A 40 18.42 -38.06 7.93
CA LEU A 40 17.46 -38.29 6.88
C LEU A 40 16.31 -37.27 7.13
N GLN A 41 16.27 -36.24 6.33
CA GLN A 41 15.09 -35.36 6.26
C GLN A 41 13.88 -36.27 6.07
N ASN A 42 12.96 -36.18 7.00
CA ASN A 42 11.71 -36.93 7.01
C ASN A 42 10.94 -36.61 5.71
N PRO A 43 10.74 -37.57 4.76
CA PRO A 43 10.02 -37.31 3.53
C PRO A 43 8.53 -37.37 3.83
N GLY A 44 7.96 -36.31 4.44
CA GLY A 44 6.54 -36.34 4.81
C GLY A 44 5.97 -35.09 5.46
N LYS A 45 6.74 -34.02 5.64
CA LYS A 45 6.15 -32.69 5.85
C LYS A 45 6.28 -31.92 4.55
N GLU A 46 5.18 -31.79 3.82
CA GLU A 46 5.06 -30.74 2.81
C GLU A 46 5.53 -29.43 3.46
N GLN A 47 6.60 -28.87 2.89
CA GLN A 47 7.16 -27.64 3.42
C GLN A 47 6.10 -26.54 3.25
N GLN A 48 5.58 -26.03 4.35
CA GLN A 48 4.56 -25.00 4.39
C GLN A 48 4.92 -23.85 3.43
N LEU A 49 3.95 -23.34 2.67
CA LEU A 49 4.20 -22.21 1.76
C LEU A 49 4.53 -20.97 2.59
N THR A 50 5.63 -20.31 2.27
CA THR A 50 6.00 -19.01 2.85
C THR A 50 5.80 -17.92 1.82
N ILE A 51 4.95 -16.96 2.11
CA ILE A 51 4.67 -15.79 1.29
C ILE A 51 5.56 -14.64 1.78
N GLY A 52 6.31 -13.99 0.89
CA GLY A 52 6.92 -12.70 1.18
C GLY A 52 5.91 -11.58 0.90
N PHE A 53 5.68 -10.68 1.84
CA PHE A 53 4.84 -9.50 1.62
C PHE A 53 5.64 -8.23 1.88
N SER A 54 6.00 -7.53 0.80
CA SER A 54 6.75 -6.27 0.81
C SER A 54 5.79 -5.10 0.67
N ILE A 55 5.81 -4.19 1.63
CA ILE A 55 4.86 -3.07 1.71
C ILE A 55 5.61 -1.75 1.75
N ALA A 56 5.34 -0.91 0.76
CA ALA A 56 5.75 0.50 0.76
C ALA A 56 4.98 1.27 1.82
N THR A 57 5.70 1.87 2.78
CA THR A 57 5.09 2.77 3.76
C THR A 57 5.87 4.08 3.78
N ALA A 58 5.30 5.15 3.25
CA ALA A 58 5.91 6.48 3.35
C ALA A 58 5.83 7.06 4.77
N THR A 59 4.83 6.64 5.54
CA THR A 59 4.65 7.01 6.96
C THR A 59 3.97 5.86 7.70
N PHE A 60 4.23 5.75 9.02
CA PHE A 60 3.59 4.78 9.93
C PHE A 60 2.06 4.93 10.07
N ILE A 61 1.44 5.85 9.35
CA ILE A 61 0.05 6.31 9.55
C ILE A 61 -0.83 6.01 8.32
N ILE A 62 -0.43 5.10 7.43
CA ILE A 62 -1.37 4.69 6.39
C ILE A 62 -2.31 3.65 6.99
N GLU A 63 -3.43 4.13 7.52
CA GLU A 63 -4.50 3.31 8.14
C GLU A 63 -4.90 2.14 7.24
N ARG A 64 -4.98 2.39 5.94
CA ARG A 64 -5.31 1.40 4.93
C ARG A 64 -4.33 0.22 4.94
N TRP A 65 -3.02 0.45 4.81
CA TRP A 65 -2.03 -0.63 4.72
C TRP A 65 -2.00 -1.54 5.94
N ASN A 66 -2.27 -0.99 7.13
CA ASN A 66 -2.39 -1.78 8.35
C ASN A 66 -3.62 -2.72 8.30
N LYS A 67 -4.73 -2.28 7.73
CA LYS A 67 -5.92 -3.11 7.54
C LYS A 67 -5.67 -4.18 6.46
N ASP A 68 -5.11 -3.81 5.31
CA ASP A 68 -4.73 -4.75 4.24
C ASP A 68 -3.83 -5.86 4.78
N LEU A 69 -2.76 -5.50 5.51
CA LEU A 69 -1.83 -6.44 6.11
C LEU A 69 -2.53 -7.42 7.06
N LYS A 70 -3.39 -6.92 7.93
CA LYS A 70 -4.12 -7.75 8.90
C LYS A 70 -5.04 -8.76 8.20
N VAL A 71 -5.79 -8.31 7.19
CA VAL A 71 -6.72 -9.16 6.43
C VAL A 71 -5.94 -10.20 5.64
N PHE A 72 -4.93 -9.78 4.87
CA PHE A 72 -4.11 -10.67 4.06
C PHE A 72 -3.42 -11.76 4.89
N THR A 73 -2.73 -11.36 5.97
CA THR A 73 -1.99 -12.31 6.81
C THR A 73 -2.92 -13.28 7.54
N GLY A 74 -4.11 -12.81 7.97
CA GLY A 74 -5.14 -13.66 8.55
C GLY A 74 -5.62 -14.73 7.57
N ALA A 75 -6.02 -14.32 6.37
CA ALA A 75 -6.48 -15.21 5.32
C ALA A 75 -5.39 -16.19 4.84
N ALA A 76 -4.17 -15.73 4.64
CA ALA A 76 -3.04 -16.59 4.27
C ALA A 76 -2.78 -17.69 5.31
N LYS A 77 -2.87 -17.34 6.61
CA LYS A 77 -2.73 -18.29 7.71
C LYS A 77 -3.84 -19.33 7.74
N GLU A 78 -5.09 -18.93 7.51
CA GLU A 78 -6.24 -19.84 7.41
C GLU A 78 -6.07 -20.83 6.24
N LEU A 79 -5.42 -20.40 5.15
CA LEU A 79 -5.07 -21.22 4.00
C LEU A 79 -3.78 -22.06 4.22
N GLY A 80 -3.20 -22.03 5.41
CA GLY A 80 -2.02 -22.84 5.76
C GLY A 80 -0.69 -22.28 5.27
N ALA A 81 -0.60 -21.00 4.91
CA ALA A 81 0.63 -20.35 4.50
C ALA A 81 1.21 -19.48 5.64
N ASP A 82 2.55 -19.42 5.70
CA ASP A 82 3.25 -18.44 6.53
C ASP A 82 3.53 -17.16 5.75
N VAL A 83 3.60 -16.01 6.45
CA VAL A 83 3.87 -14.73 5.81
C VAL A 83 5.07 -14.03 6.46
N ILE A 84 6.08 -13.70 5.67
CA ILE A 84 7.17 -12.81 6.04
C ILE A 84 6.83 -11.41 5.56
N VAL A 85 6.60 -10.50 6.49
CA VAL A 85 6.25 -9.11 6.18
C VAL A 85 7.48 -8.22 6.28
N GLN A 86 7.68 -7.36 5.29
CA GLN A 86 8.68 -6.31 5.31
C GLN A 86 8.00 -4.96 5.01
N LEU A 87 8.15 -4.03 5.94
CA LEU A 87 7.65 -2.66 5.80
C LEU A 87 8.84 -1.75 5.45
N SER A 88 8.79 -1.08 4.31
CA SER A 88 9.85 -0.16 3.92
C SER A 88 9.39 1.29 4.06
N ALA A 89 9.94 2.00 5.05
CA ALA A 89 9.70 3.43 5.28
C ALA A 89 10.78 4.31 4.62
N GLY A 90 11.92 3.74 4.28
CA GLY A 90 13.07 4.43 3.66
C GLY A 90 13.06 4.43 2.13
N GLY A 91 11.90 4.23 1.51
CA GLY A 91 11.73 4.33 0.05
C GLY A 91 12.18 3.07 -0.71
N VAL A 92 12.27 3.21 -2.04
CA VAL A 92 12.49 2.08 -2.96
C VAL A 92 13.81 1.33 -2.72
N LYS A 93 14.88 2.00 -2.27
CA LYS A 93 16.19 1.35 -2.01
C LYS A 93 16.11 0.39 -0.84
N GLU A 94 15.41 0.76 0.23
CA GLU A 94 15.17 -0.13 1.35
C GLU A 94 14.30 -1.30 0.92
N GLN A 95 13.23 -1.04 0.16
CA GLN A 95 12.34 -2.07 -0.35
C GLN A 95 13.09 -3.12 -1.19
N ILE A 96 13.98 -2.70 -2.08
CA ILE A 96 14.82 -3.59 -2.87
C ILE A 96 15.68 -4.48 -1.97
N SER A 97 16.30 -3.91 -0.91
CA SER A 97 17.11 -4.67 0.04
C SER A 97 16.29 -5.70 0.81
N GLN A 98 15.07 -5.35 1.21
CA GLN A 98 14.14 -6.23 1.90
C GLN A 98 13.62 -7.36 0.99
N ILE A 99 13.36 -7.10 -0.30
CA ILE A 99 13.00 -8.13 -1.29
C ILE A 99 14.15 -9.14 -1.43
N ASN A 100 15.40 -8.67 -1.56
CA ASN A 100 16.56 -9.54 -1.64
C ASN A 100 16.74 -10.39 -0.36
N TYR A 101 16.45 -9.83 0.81
CA TYR A 101 16.41 -10.60 2.04
C TYR A 101 15.36 -11.71 1.98
N MET A 102 14.14 -11.42 1.52
CA MET A 102 13.06 -12.42 1.43
C MET A 102 13.38 -13.55 0.44
N ILE A 103 14.05 -13.27 -0.68
CA ILE A 103 14.55 -14.33 -1.58
C ILE A 103 15.45 -15.32 -0.82
N ASN A 104 16.37 -14.80 0.01
CA ASN A 104 17.27 -15.63 0.83
C ASN A 104 16.54 -16.39 1.97
N GLN A 105 15.30 -16.01 2.29
CA GLN A 105 14.45 -16.76 3.23
C GLN A 105 13.64 -17.87 2.54
N ASN A 106 13.90 -18.16 1.26
CA ASN A 106 13.22 -19.19 0.47
C ASN A 106 11.69 -19.01 0.42
N ILE A 107 11.23 -17.77 0.23
CA ILE A 107 9.80 -17.53 -0.02
C ILE A 107 9.35 -18.29 -1.28
N GLY A 108 8.11 -18.79 -1.27
CA GLY A 108 7.53 -19.49 -2.43
C GLY A 108 6.78 -18.55 -3.38
N ILE A 109 6.51 -17.33 -2.96
CA ILE A 109 5.84 -16.28 -3.74
C ILE A 109 6.10 -14.91 -3.10
N LEU A 110 6.19 -13.87 -3.91
CA LEU A 110 6.27 -12.48 -3.45
C LEU A 110 4.97 -11.74 -3.76
N VAL A 111 4.39 -11.09 -2.75
CA VAL A 111 3.34 -10.07 -2.88
C VAL A 111 3.98 -8.73 -2.58
N VAL A 112 3.72 -7.70 -3.40
CA VAL A 112 4.41 -6.43 -3.27
C VAL A 112 3.50 -5.22 -3.54
N ILE A 113 3.51 -4.26 -2.62
CA ILE A 113 3.03 -2.89 -2.82
C ILE A 113 4.27 -2.03 -3.06
N ALA A 114 4.48 -1.58 -4.29
CA ALA A 114 5.71 -0.89 -4.68
C ALA A 114 5.73 0.57 -4.17
N HIS A 115 6.91 1.06 -3.75
CA HIS A 115 7.15 2.49 -3.55
C HIS A 115 7.11 3.25 -4.87
N ASP A 116 7.87 2.72 -5.84
CA ASP A 116 7.98 3.25 -7.18
C ASP A 116 7.76 2.09 -8.14
N THR A 117 6.78 2.23 -9.02
CA THR A 117 6.33 1.15 -9.90
C THR A 117 7.31 0.84 -11.04
N GLU A 118 8.26 1.72 -11.34
CA GLU A 118 9.28 1.54 -12.35
C GLU A 118 10.64 1.11 -11.75
N LEU A 119 11.12 1.84 -10.72
CA LEU A 119 12.45 1.60 -10.15
C LEU A 119 12.59 0.24 -9.47
N ILE A 120 11.49 -0.35 -9.00
CA ILE A 120 11.49 -1.68 -8.36
C ILE A 120 11.66 -2.83 -9.37
N ALA A 121 11.45 -2.61 -10.66
CA ALA A 121 11.44 -3.65 -11.69
C ALA A 121 12.71 -4.50 -11.72
N GLY A 122 13.87 -3.91 -11.40
CA GLY A 122 15.14 -4.64 -11.31
C GLY A 122 15.14 -5.74 -10.23
N ALA A 123 14.61 -5.43 -9.06
CA ALA A 123 14.48 -6.41 -7.96
C ALA A 123 13.44 -7.48 -8.31
N ILE A 124 12.33 -7.11 -8.94
CA ILE A 124 11.30 -8.07 -9.36
C ILE A 124 11.85 -9.04 -10.41
N ARG A 125 12.68 -8.59 -11.34
CA ARG A 125 13.37 -9.51 -12.27
C ARG A 125 14.19 -10.56 -11.53
N GLN A 126 14.94 -10.18 -10.50
CA GLN A 126 15.72 -11.14 -9.69
C GLN A 126 14.82 -12.16 -8.99
N VAL A 127 13.66 -11.74 -8.47
CA VAL A 127 12.65 -12.65 -7.90
C VAL A 127 12.17 -13.65 -8.95
N LYS A 128 11.84 -13.18 -10.16
CA LYS A 128 11.41 -14.04 -11.27
C LYS A 128 12.52 -15.00 -11.75
N GLU A 129 13.77 -14.55 -11.82
CA GLU A 129 14.94 -15.38 -12.14
C GLU A 129 15.19 -16.48 -11.10
N ALA A 130 14.82 -16.24 -9.84
CA ALA A 130 14.83 -17.25 -8.78
C ALA A 130 13.66 -18.26 -8.88
N GLY A 131 12.77 -18.13 -9.89
CA GLY A 131 11.62 -19.00 -10.09
C GLY A 131 10.45 -18.69 -9.14
N ILE A 132 10.47 -17.56 -8.45
CA ILE A 132 9.45 -17.14 -7.49
C ILE A 132 8.38 -16.33 -8.23
N PRO A 133 7.08 -16.72 -8.16
CA PRO A 133 6.00 -15.93 -8.72
C PRO A 133 5.82 -14.61 -7.97
N VAL A 134 5.30 -13.60 -8.69
CA VAL A 134 5.12 -12.24 -8.15
C VAL A 134 3.69 -11.75 -8.38
N VAL A 135 3.05 -11.30 -7.31
CA VAL A 135 1.77 -10.60 -7.32
C VAL A 135 2.01 -9.13 -6.99
N ALA A 136 1.71 -8.24 -7.91
CA ALA A 136 1.62 -6.82 -7.61
C ALA A 136 0.29 -6.55 -6.89
N TYR A 137 0.35 -5.95 -5.70
CA TYR A 137 -0.81 -5.60 -4.90
C TYR A 137 -1.01 -4.10 -4.93
N ASP A 138 -2.21 -3.65 -5.27
CA ASP A 138 -2.64 -2.26 -5.38
C ASP A 138 -1.95 -1.44 -6.48
N ARG A 139 -0.62 -1.49 -6.59
CA ARG A 139 0.19 -0.70 -7.54
C ARG A 139 0.76 -1.60 -8.63
N LEU A 140 0.39 -1.35 -9.90
CA LEU A 140 0.86 -2.13 -11.05
C LEU A 140 2.33 -1.80 -11.36
N ILE A 141 3.22 -2.76 -11.12
CA ILE A 141 4.65 -2.62 -11.41
C ILE A 141 4.89 -2.65 -12.92
N GLN A 142 5.73 -1.73 -13.40
CA GLN A 142 6.00 -1.51 -14.80
C GLN A 142 7.27 -2.24 -15.28
N GLY A 143 7.37 -2.54 -16.57
CA GLY A 143 8.59 -2.98 -17.26
C GLY A 143 9.11 -4.36 -16.85
N VAL A 144 8.32 -5.20 -16.20
CA VAL A 144 8.69 -6.57 -15.81
C VAL A 144 7.47 -7.51 -15.85
N PRO A 145 7.60 -8.77 -16.31
CA PRO A 145 6.53 -9.74 -16.29
C PRO A 145 6.07 -10.05 -14.84
N LEU A 146 4.75 -10.04 -14.63
CA LEU A 146 4.12 -10.39 -13.37
C LEU A 146 3.21 -11.59 -13.54
N ASP A 147 3.03 -12.38 -12.48
CA ASP A 147 2.10 -13.53 -12.49
C ASP A 147 0.67 -13.10 -12.23
N ALA A 148 0.48 -12.03 -11.46
CA ALA A 148 -0.82 -11.39 -11.26
C ALA A 148 -0.68 -9.94 -10.76
N TYR A 149 -1.75 -9.19 -10.97
CA TYR A 149 -2.00 -7.88 -10.37
C TYR A 149 -3.36 -7.90 -9.70
N ILE A 150 -3.44 -7.41 -8.46
CA ILE A 150 -4.71 -7.29 -7.74
C ILE A 150 -4.86 -5.89 -7.16
N SER A 151 -5.97 -5.24 -7.46
CA SER A 151 -6.23 -3.85 -7.07
C SER A 151 -7.72 -3.51 -7.15
N PHE A 152 -8.01 -2.21 -7.14
CA PHE A 152 -9.26 -1.60 -7.55
C PHE A 152 -9.11 -0.97 -8.93
N ASP A 153 -10.22 -0.72 -9.63
CA ASP A 153 -10.17 0.01 -10.91
C ASP A 153 -9.96 1.51 -10.63
N SER A 154 -8.68 1.95 -10.68
CA SER A 154 -8.29 3.34 -10.40
C SER A 154 -8.90 4.34 -11.37
N ARG A 155 -9.08 3.92 -12.64
CA ARG A 155 -9.77 4.77 -13.63
C ARG A 155 -11.24 4.98 -13.27
N GLU A 156 -11.92 3.93 -12.76
CA GLU A 156 -13.27 4.05 -12.25
C GLU A 156 -13.37 4.92 -10.99
N VAL A 157 -12.35 4.91 -10.12
CA VAL A 157 -12.25 5.85 -8.98
C VAL A 157 -12.27 7.30 -9.50
N GLY A 158 -11.45 7.61 -10.50
CA GLY A 158 -11.46 8.94 -11.13
C GLY A 158 -12.79 9.33 -11.75
N ARG A 159 -13.46 8.37 -12.43
CA ARG A 159 -14.83 8.63 -12.96
C ARG A 159 -15.83 8.90 -11.84
N GLN A 160 -15.71 8.23 -10.68
CA GLN A 160 -16.56 8.51 -9.52
C GLN A 160 -16.32 9.91 -8.98
N PHE A 161 -15.06 10.39 -8.93
CA PHE A 161 -14.75 11.80 -8.60
C PHE A 161 -15.44 12.75 -9.55
N GLY A 162 -15.23 12.53 -10.86
CA GLY A 162 -15.82 13.41 -11.90
C GLY A 162 -17.34 13.47 -11.81
N ARG A 163 -18.02 12.32 -11.69
CA ARG A 163 -19.48 12.28 -11.54
C ARG A 163 -19.95 13.03 -10.29
N ALA A 164 -19.32 12.78 -9.14
CA ALA A 164 -19.70 13.46 -7.90
C ALA A 164 -19.53 14.98 -7.99
N LEU A 165 -18.43 15.45 -8.60
CA LEU A 165 -18.20 16.89 -8.78
C LEU A 165 -19.15 17.49 -9.81
N MET A 166 -19.40 16.83 -10.93
CA MET A 166 -20.31 17.31 -11.95
C MET A 166 -21.77 17.35 -11.48
N ASP A 167 -22.18 16.41 -10.61
CA ASP A 167 -23.51 16.42 -9.99
C ASP A 167 -23.66 17.57 -8.99
N ALA A 168 -22.63 17.85 -8.19
CA ALA A 168 -22.66 18.91 -7.18
C ALA A 168 -22.39 20.32 -7.75
N VAL A 169 -21.48 20.42 -8.72
CA VAL A 169 -20.97 21.68 -9.29
C VAL A 169 -20.88 21.57 -10.81
N PRO A 170 -22.00 21.51 -11.57
CA PRO A 170 -21.98 21.30 -13.01
C PRO A 170 -21.35 22.47 -13.79
N LYS A 171 -21.16 23.62 -13.14
CA LYS A 171 -20.51 24.83 -13.67
C LYS A 171 -19.70 25.47 -12.55
N GLY A 172 -18.42 25.75 -12.82
CA GLY A 172 -17.57 26.35 -11.80
C GLY A 172 -16.09 26.20 -12.07
N LYS A 173 -15.30 26.58 -11.07
CA LYS A 173 -13.83 26.58 -11.09
C LYS A 173 -13.30 25.40 -10.30
N TYR A 174 -12.51 24.57 -10.96
CA TYR A 174 -11.98 23.34 -10.40
C TYR A 174 -10.47 23.42 -10.15
N LEU A 175 -10.05 22.87 -9.01
CA LEU A 175 -8.68 22.55 -8.69
C LEU A 175 -8.54 21.01 -8.68
N VAL A 176 -7.51 20.49 -9.32
CA VAL A 176 -7.15 19.06 -9.26
C VAL A 176 -5.81 18.91 -8.55
N VAL A 177 -5.78 18.05 -7.55
CA VAL A 177 -4.58 17.69 -6.75
C VAL A 177 -4.39 16.19 -6.85
N ASN A 178 -3.58 15.79 -7.81
CA ASN A 178 -3.28 14.38 -8.06
C ASN A 178 -2.38 13.78 -6.98
N GLY A 179 -2.27 12.45 -6.97
CA GLY A 179 -1.34 11.73 -6.10
C GLY A 179 0.09 11.71 -6.62
N SER A 180 0.85 10.70 -6.18
CA SER A 180 2.28 10.54 -6.50
C SER A 180 2.53 10.30 -7.98
N VAL A 181 3.53 10.99 -8.54
CA VAL A 181 4.04 10.77 -9.91
C VAL A 181 4.77 9.42 -10.07
N HIS A 182 5.06 8.72 -8.96
CA HIS A 182 5.72 7.41 -8.95
C HIS A 182 4.73 6.23 -8.87
N ASP A 183 3.42 6.52 -8.95
CA ASP A 183 2.36 5.52 -8.84
C ASP A 183 1.39 5.63 -10.03
N VAL A 184 1.33 4.56 -10.83
CA VAL A 184 0.43 4.46 -12.01
C VAL A 184 -1.03 4.74 -11.65
N ASN A 185 -1.47 4.38 -10.43
CA ASN A 185 -2.82 4.66 -9.97
C ASN A 185 -3.17 6.16 -10.02
N SER A 186 -2.19 7.05 -9.77
CA SER A 186 -2.44 8.50 -9.83
C SER A 186 -2.82 8.95 -11.23
N PHE A 187 -2.16 8.40 -12.26
CA PHE A 187 -2.44 8.70 -13.66
C PHE A 187 -3.80 8.12 -14.08
N ASP A 188 -4.09 6.87 -13.72
CA ASP A 188 -5.39 6.25 -14.00
C ASP A 188 -6.56 7.01 -13.37
N ILE A 189 -6.41 7.48 -12.12
CA ILE A 189 -7.42 8.30 -11.44
C ILE A 189 -7.60 9.63 -12.18
N SER A 190 -6.51 10.31 -12.53
CA SER A 190 -6.57 11.57 -13.29
C SER A 190 -7.25 11.36 -14.64
N GLU A 191 -6.87 10.32 -15.41
CA GLU A 191 -7.53 10.01 -16.67
C GLU A 191 -9.02 9.74 -16.50
N GLY A 192 -9.41 8.95 -15.50
CA GLY A 192 -10.81 8.68 -15.22
C GLY A 192 -11.61 9.94 -14.81
N LEU A 193 -11.01 10.86 -14.07
CA LEU A 193 -11.58 12.14 -13.73
C LEU A 193 -11.79 12.99 -15.00
N HIS A 194 -10.76 13.12 -15.84
CA HIS A 194 -10.77 13.90 -17.06
C HIS A 194 -11.77 13.37 -18.10
N GLU A 195 -11.98 12.04 -18.19
CA GLU A 195 -13.05 11.46 -19.03
C GLU A 195 -14.42 12.07 -18.73
N ILE A 196 -14.68 12.47 -17.48
CA ILE A 196 -15.97 13.01 -17.04
C ILE A 196 -16.00 14.54 -17.11
N ILE A 197 -14.91 15.23 -16.73
CA ILE A 197 -14.95 16.71 -16.64
C ILE A 197 -14.56 17.41 -17.94
N ASP A 198 -13.73 16.82 -18.79
CA ASP A 198 -13.21 17.46 -20.02
C ASP A 198 -14.30 17.93 -20.99
N PRO A 199 -15.40 17.21 -21.21
CA PRO A 199 -16.50 17.72 -22.03
C PRO A 199 -17.08 19.06 -21.51
N SER A 200 -17.06 19.23 -20.17
CA SER A 200 -17.55 20.47 -19.54
C SER A 200 -16.51 21.58 -19.52
N ILE A 201 -15.21 21.20 -19.53
CA ILE A 201 -14.13 22.18 -19.76
C ILE A 201 -14.20 22.70 -21.21
N GLN A 202 -14.34 21.81 -22.18
CA GLN A 202 -14.38 22.14 -23.60
C GLN A 202 -15.56 23.05 -23.96
N ASN A 203 -16.74 22.87 -23.32
CA ASN A 203 -17.89 23.71 -23.55
C ASN A 203 -17.94 24.96 -22.66
N GLY A 204 -16.93 25.20 -21.81
CA GLY A 204 -16.78 26.38 -20.97
C GLY A 204 -17.65 26.39 -19.71
N ASN A 205 -18.32 25.30 -19.36
CA ASN A 205 -19.06 25.20 -18.10
C ASN A 205 -18.11 25.01 -16.89
N VAL A 206 -17.03 24.26 -17.06
CA VAL A 206 -16.01 24.07 -16.05
C VAL A 206 -14.71 24.74 -16.47
N GLN A 207 -14.10 25.48 -15.56
CA GLN A 207 -12.77 26.04 -15.71
C GLN A 207 -11.80 25.23 -14.80
N LEU A 208 -10.90 24.48 -15.39
CA LEU A 208 -9.77 23.90 -14.66
C LEU A 208 -8.75 25.02 -14.40
N VAL A 209 -8.75 25.56 -13.18
CA VAL A 209 -7.89 26.69 -12.79
C VAL A 209 -6.44 26.22 -12.61
N ARG A 210 -6.26 25.08 -11.95
CA ARG A 210 -4.95 24.48 -11.72
C ARG A 210 -5.08 22.97 -11.60
N GLU A 211 -4.07 22.27 -12.09
CA GLU A 211 -3.82 20.86 -11.81
C GLU A 211 -2.40 20.72 -11.26
N ILE A 212 -2.24 20.05 -10.13
CA ILE A 212 -0.96 19.81 -9.47
C ILE A 212 -0.76 18.33 -9.19
N TRP A 213 0.50 17.91 -9.22
CA TRP A 213 0.94 16.56 -8.97
C TRP A 213 1.88 16.55 -7.77
N LEU A 214 1.80 15.49 -6.95
CA LEU A 214 2.67 15.29 -5.82
C LEU A 214 3.82 14.33 -6.19
N GLU A 215 4.96 14.49 -5.54
CA GLU A 215 6.04 13.49 -5.63
C GLU A 215 5.64 12.22 -4.89
N GLU A 216 5.01 12.38 -3.72
CA GLU A 216 4.56 11.28 -2.88
C GLU A 216 3.08 11.45 -2.51
N TRP A 217 2.44 10.38 -2.00
CA TRP A 217 1.09 10.46 -1.41
C TRP A 217 1.13 11.16 -0.04
N SER A 218 1.69 12.37 0.01
CA SER A 218 1.98 13.12 1.24
C SER A 218 0.97 14.22 1.48
N SER A 219 0.33 14.20 2.66
CA SER A 219 -0.53 15.31 3.12
C SER A 219 0.26 16.60 3.37
N ASP A 220 1.51 16.50 3.81
CA ASP A 220 2.34 17.67 4.10
C ASP A 220 2.75 18.37 2.79
N GLU A 221 3.17 17.59 1.78
CA GLU A 221 3.43 18.13 0.44
C GLU A 221 2.17 18.73 -0.20
N ALA A 222 1.03 18.05 -0.04
CA ALA A 222 -0.26 18.57 -0.51
C ALA A 222 -0.60 19.90 0.16
N LEU A 223 -0.41 20.00 1.48
CA LEU A 223 -0.64 21.23 2.23
C LEU A 223 0.19 22.39 1.67
N GLU A 224 1.50 22.17 1.45
CA GLU A 224 2.41 23.17 0.90
C GLU A 224 2.00 23.63 -0.51
N LYS A 225 1.76 22.66 -1.42
CA LYS A 225 1.43 22.95 -2.81
C LYS A 225 0.05 23.59 -2.96
N ILE A 226 -0.94 23.17 -2.18
CA ILE A 226 -2.29 23.78 -2.18
C ILE A 226 -2.25 25.18 -1.57
N ASP A 227 -1.49 25.41 -0.47
CA ASP A 227 -1.38 26.72 0.13
C ASP A 227 -0.74 27.73 -0.86
N ALA A 228 0.27 27.31 -1.61
CA ALA A 228 0.86 28.13 -2.68
C ALA A 228 -0.21 28.54 -3.74
N VAL A 229 -1.09 27.61 -4.15
CA VAL A 229 -2.20 27.95 -5.04
C VAL A 229 -3.19 28.92 -4.37
N PHE A 230 -3.50 28.71 -3.08
CA PHE A 230 -4.44 29.55 -2.33
C PHE A 230 -3.92 30.96 -2.02
N GLN A 231 -2.60 31.19 -2.11
CA GLN A 231 -2.03 32.54 -2.07
C GLN A 231 -2.32 33.32 -3.35
N ASP A 232 -2.43 32.63 -4.50
CA ASP A 232 -2.79 33.25 -5.78
C ASP A 232 -4.31 33.45 -5.90
N THR A 233 -5.10 32.44 -5.53
CA THR A 233 -6.56 32.48 -5.60
C THR A 233 -7.19 31.43 -4.68
N THR A 234 -8.33 31.77 -4.11
CA THR A 234 -9.23 30.85 -3.39
C THR A 234 -10.59 30.73 -4.09
N ASP A 235 -10.69 31.24 -5.31
CA ASP A 235 -11.91 31.25 -6.11
C ASP A 235 -12.10 29.93 -6.84
N PHE A 236 -12.46 28.89 -6.05
CA PHE A 236 -12.77 27.53 -6.48
C PHE A 236 -14.18 27.15 -6.03
N ASP A 237 -14.85 26.32 -6.82
CA ASP A 237 -16.14 25.71 -6.49
C ASP A 237 -15.99 24.22 -6.16
N ALA A 238 -14.93 23.58 -6.67
CA ALA A 238 -14.65 22.17 -6.48
C ALA A 238 -13.15 21.86 -6.43
N ILE A 239 -12.77 20.84 -5.62
CA ILE A 239 -11.41 20.32 -5.53
C ILE A 239 -11.46 18.79 -5.62
N ALA A 240 -10.82 18.23 -6.64
CA ALA A 240 -10.55 16.80 -6.72
C ALA A 240 -9.21 16.52 -6.06
N CYS A 241 -9.20 15.65 -5.04
CA CYS A 241 -7.99 15.24 -4.32
C CYS A 241 -7.71 13.77 -4.58
N GLY A 242 -6.47 13.42 -4.88
CA GLY A 242 -6.06 12.06 -5.20
C GLY A 242 -6.42 11.04 -4.12
N ASN A 243 -6.42 11.44 -2.83
CA ASN A 243 -6.91 10.62 -1.71
C ASN A 243 -7.44 11.48 -0.55
N ASP A 244 -7.88 10.83 0.52
CA ASP A 244 -8.49 11.47 1.70
C ASP A 244 -7.48 12.22 2.58
N ALA A 245 -6.19 11.84 2.56
CA ALA A 245 -5.13 12.58 3.24
C ALA A 245 -4.90 13.94 2.55
N ILE A 246 -4.85 13.95 1.21
CA ILE A 246 -4.76 15.17 0.38
C ILE A 246 -6.02 16.02 0.56
N ALA A 247 -7.22 15.39 0.57
CA ALA A 247 -8.47 16.09 0.84
C ALA A 247 -8.48 16.73 2.23
N GLY A 248 -7.89 16.07 3.22
CA GLY A 248 -7.71 16.61 4.56
C GLY A 248 -6.86 17.88 4.57
N ALA A 249 -5.74 17.91 3.85
CA ALA A 249 -4.88 19.08 3.69
C ALA A 249 -5.65 20.24 3.03
N ALA A 250 -6.37 19.98 1.96
CA ALA A 250 -7.21 20.99 1.29
C ALA A 250 -8.28 21.55 2.24
N ILE A 251 -8.99 20.70 2.97
CA ILE A 251 -10.07 21.11 3.90
C ILE A 251 -9.50 21.88 5.09
N GLN A 252 -8.30 21.54 5.60
CA GLN A 252 -7.62 22.32 6.62
C GLN A 252 -7.43 23.78 6.15
N LEU A 253 -6.85 23.98 4.97
CA LEU A 253 -6.62 25.32 4.39
C LEU A 253 -7.92 26.07 4.08
N LEU A 254 -8.95 25.34 3.66
CA LEU A 254 -10.29 25.92 3.49
C LEU A 254 -10.92 26.35 4.83
N SER A 255 -10.69 25.59 5.90
CA SER A 255 -11.19 25.90 7.24
C SER A 255 -10.58 27.19 7.79
N GLU A 256 -9.27 27.37 7.64
CA GLU A 256 -8.56 28.61 8.01
C GLU A 256 -9.13 29.84 7.30
N ARG A 257 -9.65 29.66 6.08
CA ARG A 257 -10.26 30.70 5.26
C ARG A 257 -11.80 30.77 5.36
N ARG A 258 -12.43 29.95 6.25
CA ARG A 258 -13.88 29.85 6.44
C ARG A 258 -14.64 29.42 5.18
N LEU A 259 -14.00 28.60 4.34
CA LEU A 259 -14.52 28.07 3.09
C LEU A 259 -14.85 26.56 3.17
N ALA A 260 -14.48 25.86 4.23
CA ALA A 260 -14.83 24.46 4.43
C ALA A 260 -16.36 24.26 4.39
N GLY A 261 -16.81 23.24 3.66
CA GLY A 261 -18.23 22.97 3.40
C GLY A 261 -18.90 23.87 2.37
N LYS A 262 -18.20 24.88 1.82
CA LYS A 262 -18.69 25.71 0.71
C LYS A 262 -18.13 25.27 -0.64
N ILE A 263 -17.00 24.62 -0.63
CA ILE A 263 -16.30 24.09 -1.80
C ILE A 263 -16.45 22.58 -1.78
N ALA A 264 -16.87 21.99 -2.90
CA ALA A 264 -17.01 20.54 -3.03
C ALA A 264 -15.64 19.86 -3.07
N VAL A 265 -15.34 18.99 -2.10
CA VAL A 265 -14.06 18.26 -2.03
C VAL A 265 -14.31 16.77 -2.11
N VAL A 266 -13.59 16.07 -3.00
CA VAL A 266 -13.65 14.62 -3.15
C VAL A 266 -12.30 13.97 -2.87
N GLY A 267 -12.31 12.70 -2.44
CA GLY A 267 -11.13 11.88 -2.17
C GLY A 267 -11.45 10.40 -2.27
N GLN A 268 -10.51 9.55 -1.89
CA GLN A 268 -10.67 8.09 -1.82
C GLN A 268 -10.01 7.51 -0.57
N ASP A 269 -10.32 6.24 -0.30
CA ASP A 269 -9.87 5.32 0.73
C ASP A 269 -10.81 5.22 1.93
N ALA A 270 -11.79 6.11 2.05
CA ALA A 270 -12.76 6.17 3.15
C ALA A 270 -12.07 6.18 4.53
N ASP A 271 -11.01 6.97 4.67
CA ASP A 271 -10.34 7.17 5.96
C ASP A 271 -11.36 7.63 7.02
N LEU A 272 -11.14 7.25 8.28
CA LEU A 272 -12.06 7.64 9.36
C LEU A 272 -12.29 9.16 9.39
N SER A 273 -11.21 9.93 9.24
CA SER A 273 -11.30 11.39 9.21
C SER A 273 -12.12 11.91 8.02
N ALA A 274 -12.06 11.24 6.86
CA ALA A 274 -12.88 11.59 5.70
C ALA A 274 -14.35 11.25 5.93
N CYS A 275 -14.64 10.08 6.49
CA CYS A 275 -16.00 9.71 6.88
C CYS A 275 -16.61 10.72 7.89
N GLN A 276 -15.81 11.20 8.85
CA GLN A 276 -16.21 12.27 9.77
C GLN A 276 -16.48 13.59 9.03
N ARG A 277 -15.57 14.02 8.13
CA ARG A 277 -15.76 15.23 7.33
C ARG A 277 -17.00 15.16 6.43
N ILE A 278 -17.35 13.98 5.91
CA ILE A 278 -18.55 13.77 5.10
C ILE A 278 -19.81 13.94 5.97
N VAL A 279 -19.89 13.36 7.15
CA VAL A 279 -21.06 13.52 8.02
C VAL A 279 -21.19 14.95 8.58
N GLU A 280 -20.06 15.63 8.79
CA GLU A 280 -19.98 17.06 9.14
C GLU A 280 -20.33 17.99 7.97
N GLY A 281 -20.20 17.54 6.73
CA GLY A 281 -20.50 18.30 5.51
C GLY A 281 -19.33 19.14 4.98
N THR A 282 -18.09 18.87 5.40
CA THR A 282 -16.89 19.57 4.93
C THR A 282 -16.18 18.84 3.78
N GLN A 283 -16.48 17.55 3.57
CA GLN A 283 -16.10 16.77 2.39
C GLN A 283 -17.36 16.24 1.70
N LEU A 284 -17.43 16.34 0.37
CA LEU A 284 -18.59 15.90 -0.41
C LEU A 284 -18.66 14.37 -0.46
N MET A 285 -17.55 13.71 -0.77
CA MET A 285 -17.51 12.29 -1.07
C MET A 285 -16.12 11.72 -0.86
N THR A 286 -16.06 10.43 -0.54
CA THR A 286 -14.87 9.59 -0.66
C THR A 286 -15.18 8.31 -1.44
N VAL A 287 -14.19 7.73 -2.12
CA VAL A 287 -14.36 6.41 -2.73
C VAL A 287 -13.90 5.34 -1.76
N TYR A 288 -14.84 4.49 -1.34
CA TYR A 288 -14.59 3.35 -0.47
C TYR A 288 -14.06 2.15 -1.27
N LYS A 289 -12.99 1.60 -0.78
CA LYS A 289 -12.32 0.39 -1.27
C LYS A 289 -12.47 -0.72 -0.23
N PRO A 290 -13.27 -1.78 -0.46
CA PRO A 290 -13.53 -2.82 0.53
C PRO A 290 -12.29 -3.73 0.75
N ILE A 291 -11.40 -3.33 1.63
CA ILE A 291 -10.12 -3.97 1.94
C ILE A 291 -10.30 -5.43 2.37
N GLY A 292 -11.39 -5.75 3.09
CA GLY A 292 -11.70 -7.12 3.47
C GLY A 292 -11.77 -8.09 2.28
N LYS A 293 -12.30 -7.64 1.14
CA LYS A 293 -12.42 -8.46 -0.08
C LYS A 293 -11.08 -8.62 -0.80
N ILE A 294 -10.40 -7.51 -1.06
CA ILE A 294 -9.13 -7.55 -1.80
C ILE A 294 -8.06 -8.32 -1.03
N GLY A 295 -7.96 -8.15 0.31
CA GLY A 295 -6.97 -8.83 1.13
C GLY A 295 -7.16 -10.35 1.16
N VAL A 296 -8.41 -10.82 1.27
CA VAL A 296 -8.73 -12.26 1.20
C VAL A 296 -8.43 -12.81 -0.20
N ARG A 297 -8.93 -12.16 -1.25
CA ARG A 297 -8.70 -12.60 -2.64
C ARG A 297 -7.22 -12.62 -3.01
N ALA A 298 -6.44 -11.66 -2.52
CA ALA A 298 -5.00 -11.62 -2.72
C ALA A 298 -4.28 -12.78 -2.02
N ALA A 299 -4.69 -13.13 -0.80
CA ALA A 299 -4.12 -14.27 -0.09
C ALA A 299 -4.44 -15.59 -0.80
N GLU A 300 -5.69 -15.80 -1.24
CA GLU A 300 -6.11 -16.96 -2.04
C GLU A 300 -5.31 -17.08 -3.32
N LEU A 301 -5.16 -15.97 -4.06
CA LEU A 301 -4.39 -15.91 -5.30
C LEU A 301 -2.90 -16.20 -5.05
N ALA A 302 -2.32 -15.62 -4.02
CA ALA A 302 -0.93 -15.85 -3.66
C ALA A 302 -0.67 -17.31 -3.28
N VAL A 303 -1.54 -17.91 -2.47
CA VAL A 303 -1.43 -19.33 -2.10
C VAL A 303 -1.55 -20.22 -3.34
N ALA A 304 -2.54 -19.97 -4.21
CA ALA A 304 -2.73 -20.75 -5.43
C ALA A 304 -1.52 -20.70 -6.37
N LEU A 305 -0.99 -19.50 -6.63
CA LEU A 305 0.19 -19.29 -7.48
C LEU A 305 1.45 -19.91 -6.86
N GLY A 306 1.65 -19.75 -5.55
CA GLY A 306 2.81 -20.30 -4.85
C GLY A 306 2.82 -21.83 -4.80
N LEU A 307 1.68 -22.48 -4.56
CA LEU A 307 1.55 -23.95 -4.59
C LEU A 307 1.74 -24.49 -6.00
N LYS A 308 1.15 -23.85 -7.00
CA LYS A 308 1.33 -24.23 -8.40
C LYS A 308 2.80 -24.13 -8.84
N ALA A 309 3.50 -23.10 -8.45
CA ALA A 309 4.94 -22.94 -8.72
C ALA A 309 5.79 -24.03 -8.06
N ARG A 310 5.34 -24.62 -6.96
CA ARG A 310 5.97 -25.78 -6.28
C ARG A 310 5.62 -27.13 -6.95
N GLY A 311 4.82 -27.14 -8.00
CA GLY A 311 4.48 -28.34 -8.77
C GLY A 311 3.13 -28.96 -8.41
N ASP A 312 2.31 -28.33 -7.56
CA ASP A 312 0.96 -28.80 -7.31
C ASP A 312 0.05 -28.44 -8.49
N ASN A 313 -0.07 -29.39 -9.43
CA ASN A 313 -0.88 -29.22 -10.63
C ASN A 313 -2.40 -29.36 -10.38
N SER A 314 -2.81 -29.76 -9.17
CA SER A 314 -4.24 -29.84 -8.81
C SER A 314 -4.85 -28.45 -8.51
N ILE A 315 -4.02 -27.44 -8.26
CA ILE A 315 -4.46 -26.09 -7.96
C ILE A 315 -4.94 -25.37 -9.22
N GLU A 316 -6.17 -24.90 -9.18
CA GLU A 316 -6.74 -24.01 -10.19
C GLU A 316 -6.54 -22.54 -9.77
N ILE A 317 -5.97 -21.74 -10.67
CA ILE A 317 -5.84 -20.30 -10.46
C ILE A 317 -7.16 -19.65 -10.90
N PRO A 318 -7.79 -18.80 -10.08
CA PRO A 318 -9.00 -18.08 -10.47
C PRO A 318 -8.80 -17.33 -11.80
N LEU A 319 -9.87 -17.20 -12.58
CA LEU A 319 -9.81 -16.42 -13.83
C LEU A 319 -9.67 -14.93 -13.48
N PRO A 320 -8.78 -14.20 -14.19
CA PRO A 320 -8.65 -12.75 -14.01
C PRO A 320 -9.88 -12.02 -14.57
N ASP A 321 -10.18 -10.84 -14.00
CA ASP A 321 -11.28 -10.00 -14.49
C ASP A 321 -10.93 -9.37 -15.85
N LYS A 322 -9.65 -9.01 -16.04
CA LYS A 322 -9.07 -8.53 -17.31
C LYS A 322 -7.57 -8.78 -17.34
N THR A 323 -6.93 -8.42 -18.44
CA THR A 323 -5.47 -8.32 -18.53
C THR A 323 -5.08 -6.88 -18.77
N LEU A 324 -3.97 -6.43 -18.16
CA LEU A 324 -3.43 -5.08 -18.32
C LEU A 324 -2.01 -5.13 -18.88
N GLU A 325 -1.69 -4.15 -19.67
CA GLU A 325 -0.34 -3.91 -20.17
C GLU A 325 0.45 -3.12 -19.12
N ASN A 326 1.71 -3.47 -18.91
CA ASN A 326 2.61 -2.83 -17.95
C ASN A 326 3.99 -2.53 -18.51
N HIS A 327 4.10 -2.30 -19.81
CA HIS A 327 5.35 -2.04 -20.55
C HIS A 327 6.41 -3.14 -20.45
N SER A 328 6.00 -4.37 -20.10
CA SER A 328 6.91 -5.54 -20.07
C SER A 328 6.94 -6.35 -21.36
N GLY A 329 6.07 -6.01 -22.30
CA GLY A 329 5.81 -6.81 -23.49
C GLY A 329 4.91 -8.03 -23.24
N THR A 330 4.36 -8.17 -22.03
CA THR A 330 3.41 -9.22 -21.65
C THR A 330 2.18 -8.60 -20.99
N MET A 331 1.03 -9.27 -21.19
CA MET A 331 -0.21 -8.88 -20.53
C MET A 331 -0.25 -9.50 -19.13
N VAL A 332 -0.56 -8.69 -18.12
CA VAL A 332 -0.63 -9.10 -16.71
C VAL A 332 -2.06 -9.51 -16.35
N PRO A 333 -2.29 -10.76 -15.89
CA PRO A 333 -3.58 -11.17 -15.35
C PRO A 333 -3.98 -10.26 -14.18
N SER A 334 -5.14 -9.59 -14.28
CA SER A 334 -5.55 -8.54 -13.36
C SER A 334 -6.88 -8.85 -12.69
N TYR A 335 -6.90 -8.74 -11.38
CA TYR A 335 -8.01 -9.01 -10.47
C TYR A 335 -8.42 -7.71 -9.81
N LEU A 336 -9.60 -7.19 -10.17
CA LEU A 336 -10.03 -5.85 -9.80
C LEU A 336 -11.29 -5.88 -8.95
N GLU A 337 -11.18 -5.44 -7.71
CA GLU A 337 -12.32 -5.27 -6.82
C GLU A 337 -13.08 -3.97 -7.14
N LYS A 338 -14.39 -4.00 -6.88
CA LYS A 338 -15.24 -2.83 -7.07
C LYS A 338 -15.09 -1.86 -5.92
N SER A 339 -15.00 -0.58 -6.27
CA SER A 339 -15.06 0.53 -5.33
C SER A 339 -16.45 1.20 -5.35
N THR A 340 -16.79 1.95 -4.29
CA THR A 340 -18.09 2.60 -4.14
C THR A 340 -17.92 4.04 -3.69
N ALA A 341 -18.58 4.99 -4.37
CA ALA A 341 -18.63 6.38 -3.93
C ALA A 341 -19.50 6.51 -2.68
N ILE A 342 -18.92 7.06 -1.61
CA ILE A 342 -19.55 7.26 -0.31
C ILE A 342 -19.83 8.74 -0.09
N PHE A 343 -21.09 9.04 0.07
CA PHE A 343 -21.64 10.33 0.42
C PHE A 343 -22.28 10.26 1.83
N LYS A 344 -22.72 11.38 2.34
CA LYS A 344 -23.42 11.42 3.63
C LYS A 344 -24.67 10.50 3.68
N TYR A 345 -25.39 10.36 2.56
CA TYR A 345 -26.62 9.57 2.51
C TYR A 345 -26.40 8.05 2.52
N ASN A 346 -25.21 7.58 2.12
CA ASN A 346 -24.90 6.14 2.11
C ASN A 346 -23.67 5.77 2.98
N ILE A 347 -23.28 6.63 3.91
CA ILE A 347 -22.15 6.41 4.84
C ILE A 347 -22.28 5.12 5.64
N ASP A 348 -23.51 4.65 5.86
CA ASP A 348 -23.80 3.40 6.55
C ASP A 348 -23.26 2.15 5.80
N GLU A 349 -22.87 2.26 4.53
CA GLU A 349 -22.23 1.15 3.81
C GLU A 349 -20.87 0.81 4.42
N VAL A 350 -20.06 1.82 4.71
CA VAL A 350 -18.75 1.69 5.36
C VAL A 350 -18.88 1.11 6.77
N ILE A 351 -19.94 1.50 7.51
CA ILE A 351 -20.21 1.03 8.86
C ILE A 351 -20.69 -0.43 8.85
N ARG A 352 -21.60 -0.79 7.95
CA ARG A 352 -22.13 -2.17 7.82
C ARG A 352 -21.05 -3.17 7.41
N ASP A 353 -20.08 -2.73 6.61
CA ASP A 353 -18.92 -3.55 6.22
C ASP A 353 -17.89 -3.70 7.37
N GLY A 354 -18.11 -3.03 8.49
CA GLY A 354 -17.23 -3.07 9.67
C GLY A 354 -15.91 -2.32 9.48
N PHE A 355 -15.81 -1.48 8.44
CA PHE A 355 -14.60 -0.73 8.14
C PHE A 355 -14.31 0.34 9.20
N HIS A 356 -15.38 1.04 9.65
CA HIS A 356 -15.38 1.94 10.80
C HIS A 356 -16.60 1.72 11.69
N SER A 357 -16.47 2.00 12.99
CA SER A 357 -17.63 1.98 13.89
C SER A 357 -18.51 3.22 13.67
N ARG A 358 -19.82 3.06 13.94
CA ARG A 358 -20.76 4.19 13.88
C ARG A 358 -20.36 5.31 14.85
N ASP A 359 -19.97 4.93 16.04
CA ASP A 359 -19.60 5.90 17.10
C ASP A 359 -18.37 6.73 16.70
N ASP A 360 -17.40 6.10 15.99
CA ASP A 360 -16.24 6.82 15.51
C ASP A 360 -16.58 7.75 14.34
N VAL A 361 -17.39 7.31 13.37
CA VAL A 361 -17.81 8.13 12.22
C VAL A 361 -18.62 9.35 12.67
N PHE A 362 -19.55 9.19 13.61
CA PHE A 362 -20.44 10.25 14.06
C PHE A 362 -19.97 10.97 15.35
N ARG A 363 -18.72 10.74 15.77
CA ARG A 363 -18.18 11.29 17.03
C ARG A 363 -18.42 12.78 17.22
N ASN A 364 -18.32 13.57 16.16
CA ASN A 364 -18.42 15.03 16.17
C ASN A 364 -19.80 15.55 15.79
N VAL A 365 -20.75 14.67 15.42
CA VAL A 365 -22.10 15.04 14.97
C VAL A 365 -23.10 14.51 15.99
N LYS A 366 -23.91 15.41 16.57
CA LYS A 366 -24.96 15.08 17.55
C LYS A 366 -26.28 14.75 16.87
#